data_f3eb70c3ad90731b42ae588a817633de
#
_entry.id   f3eb70c3ad90731b42ae588a817633de
#
_cell.length_a   1.000
_cell.length_b   1.000
_cell.length_c   1.000
_cell.angle_alpha   90.00
_cell.angle_beta   90.00
_cell.angle_gamma   90.00
#
_symmetry.space_group_name_H-M   'P 1'
#
loop_
_entity.id
_entity.type
_entity.pdbx_description
1 polymer ?
#
loop_
_entity_poly.entity_id
_entity_poly.type
_entity_poly.pdbx_seq_one_letter_code
_entity_poly.pdbx_strand_id
1 'polypeptide(L)'
;NGNICSDQVAKLVSEIAKVSDAKTLNASLTGNTHSAERVNFKPDNGKNALQILSSDLTAFALFDVYPNFDCIDSENAIKHLSRDDAFVVAMNSFDDESVLSFANVILPIASFYETSGTHINVDNIAQSYSASVKSAGESKPGWKVIKVLADLLNLQGFDFTDSSQIADE
;
A
#
# COMPACT_ATOMS: atom_id res chain seq x y z
N ASN A 1 -7.94 -4.41 3.66
CA ASN A 1 -9.26 -3.80 3.46
C ASN A 1 -9.93 -3.63 4.81
N GLY A 2 -9.72 -2.47 5.44
CA GLY A 2 -10.37 -2.11 6.68
C GLY A 2 -11.83 -1.65 6.54
N ASN A 3 -12.61 -2.31 5.69
CA ASN A 3 -14.05 -2.06 5.65
C ASN A 3 -14.68 -2.70 6.89
N ILE A 4 -14.97 -1.89 7.89
CA ILE A 4 -15.73 -2.28 9.08
C ILE A 4 -17.17 -2.67 8.71
N CYS A 5 -17.68 -2.17 7.58
CA CYS A 5 -18.99 -2.55 7.06
C CYS A 5 -18.89 -3.86 6.26
N SER A 6 -19.61 -4.89 6.71
CA SER A 6 -19.85 -6.06 5.86
C SER A 6 -20.60 -5.63 4.58
N ASP A 7 -20.43 -6.37 3.50
CA ASP A 7 -21.13 -6.13 2.23
C ASP A 7 -22.66 -6.02 2.41
N GLN A 8 -23.21 -6.70 3.42
CA GLN A 8 -24.63 -6.64 3.77
C GLN A 8 -25.03 -5.28 4.33
N VAL A 9 -24.21 -4.70 5.21
CA VAL A 9 -24.46 -3.36 5.76
C VAL A 9 -24.32 -2.30 4.67
N ALA A 10 -23.32 -2.41 3.78
CA ALA A 10 -23.15 -1.49 2.66
C ALA A 10 -24.38 -1.51 1.71
N LYS A 11 -24.92 -2.69 1.40
CA LYS A 11 -26.15 -2.85 0.62
C LYS A 11 -27.35 -2.20 1.32
N LEU A 12 -27.53 -2.45 2.62
CA LEU A 12 -28.62 -1.87 3.38
C LEU A 12 -28.56 -0.35 3.42
N VAL A 13 -27.39 0.23 3.66
CA VAL A 13 -27.16 1.69 3.62
C VAL A 13 -27.50 2.25 2.23
N SER A 14 -27.11 1.58 1.16
CA SER A 14 -27.44 1.98 -0.21
C SER A 14 -28.94 1.97 -0.48
N GLU A 15 -29.69 0.95 0.00
CA GLU A 15 -31.13 0.88 -0.17
C GLU A 15 -31.86 1.97 0.66
N ILE A 16 -31.42 2.21 1.90
CA ILE A 16 -31.97 3.30 2.73
C ILE A 16 -31.75 4.65 2.03
N ALA A 17 -30.57 4.88 1.49
CA ALA A 17 -30.25 6.12 0.78
C ALA A 17 -31.14 6.34 -0.43
N LYS A 18 -31.42 5.31 -1.22
CA LYS A 18 -32.36 5.38 -2.37
C LYS A 18 -33.78 5.76 -1.95
N VAL A 19 -34.27 5.15 -0.85
CA VAL A 19 -35.65 5.41 -0.36
C VAL A 19 -35.78 6.79 0.25
N SER A 20 -34.73 7.30 0.89
CA SER A 20 -34.72 8.57 1.58
C SER A 20 -34.21 9.75 0.75
N ASP A 21 -33.83 9.49 -0.51
CA ASP A 21 -33.13 10.46 -1.39
C ASP A 21 -31.89 11.10 -0.72
N ALA A 22 -31.21 10.29 0.10
CA ALA A 22 -30.01 10.70 0.81
C ALA A 22 -28.75 10.42 0.00
N LYS A 23 -27.73 11.25 0.18
CA LYS A 23 -26.40 10.99 -0.35
C LYS A 23 -25.63 10.10 0.61
N THR A 24 -24.87 9.15 0.07
CA THR A 24 -23.97 8.30 0.85
C THR A 24 -22.53 8.76 0.66
N LEU A 25 -21.77 8.74 1.74
CA LEU A 25 -20.31 8.94 1.74
C LEU A 25 -19.66 7.68 2.26
N ASN A 26 -18.71 7.14 1.51
CA ASN A 26 -17.89 6.03 1.98
C ASN A 26 -16.57 6.59 2.54
N ALA A 27 -16.46 6.66 3.86
CA ALA A 27 -15.25 7.07 4.54
C ALA A 27 -14.38 5.83 4.80
N SER A 28 -13.19 5.80 4.22
CA SER A 28 -12.19 4.78 4.50
C SER A 28 -11.49 5.05 5.83
N LEU A 29 -11.10 3.98 6.54
CA LEU A 29 -10.28 4.08 7.75
C LEU A 29 -8.81 4.38 7.44
N THR A 30 -8.37 4.17 6.20
CA THR A 30 -6.98 4.37 5.77
C THR A 30 -6.89 5.58 4.83
N GLY A 31 -5.83 6.38 4.99
CA GLY A 31 -5.70 7.68 4.35
C GLY A 31 -5.54 7.65 2.82
N ASN A 32 -5.24 6.51 2.22
CA ASN A 32 -4.95 6.44 0.77
C ASN A 32 -5.79 5.41 0.00
N THR A 33 -6.87 4.90 0.58
CA THR A 33 -7.73 3.91 -0.07
C THR A 33 -8.35 4.45 -1.36
N HIS A 34 -8.84 5.70 -1.35
CA HIS A 34 -9.44 6.31 -2.54
C HIS A 34 -8.44 6.50 -3.67
N SER A 35 -7.18 6.82 -3.36
CA SER A 35 -6.12 6.87 -4.38
C SER A 35 -5.87 5.49 -4.99
N ALA A 36 -5.77 4.45 -4.15
CA ALA A 36 -5.58 3.08 -4.61
C ALA A 36 -6.75 2.58 -5.48
N GLU A 37 -7.99 2.91 -5.12
CA GLU A 37 -9.18 2.60 -5.92
C GLU A 37 -9.15 3.32 -7.28
N ARG A 38 -8.75 4.59 -7.30
CA ARG A 38 -8.71 5.38 -8.54
C ARG A 38 -7.68 4.86 -9.54
N VAL A 39 -6.50 4.47 -9.09
CA VAL A 39 -5.45 3.88 -9.95
C VAL A 39 -5.67 2.38 -10.15
N ASN A 40 -6.81 1.84 -9.74
CA ASN A 40 -7.15 0.42 -9.81
C ASN A 40 -6.07 -0.49 -9.18
N PHE A 41 -5.47 -0.04 -8.07
CA PHE A 41 -4.47 -0.82 -7.34
C PHE A 41 -5.13 -1.98 -6.60
N LYS A 42 -5.49 -2.99 -7.36
CA LYS A 42 -6.06 -4.26 -6.91
C LYS A 42 -5.69 -5.37 -7.87
N PRO A 43 -5.60 -6.62 -7.42
CA PRO A 43 -5.33 -7.73 -8.33
C PRO A 43 -6.56 -8.00 -9.22
N ASP A 44 -6.39 -7.97 -10.54
CA ASP A 44 -7.42 -8.40 -11.48
C ASP A 44 -7.48 -9.93 -11.58
N ASN A 45 -6.31 -10.57 -11.74
CA ASN A 45 -6.14 -12.02 -11.83
C ASN A 45 -5.15 -12.56 -10.79
N GLY A 46 -4.70 -11.72 -9.86
CA GLY A 46 -3.76 -12.06 -8.79
C GLY A 46 -4.47 -12.37 -7.47
N LYS A 47 -3.66 -12.60 -6.45
CA LYS A 47 -4.11 -12.87 -5.08
C LYS A 47 -4.20 -11.57 -4.29
N ASN A 48 -5.25 -11.41 -3.47
CA ASN A 48 -5.30 -10.37 -2.45
C ASN A 48 -4.40 -10.72 -1.25
N ALA A 49 -4.23 -9.79 -0.30
CA ALA A 49 -3.35 -9.98 0.84
C ALA A 49 -3.66 -11.24 1.67
N LEU A 50 -4.94 -11.53 1.94
CA LEU A 50 -5.32 -12.75 2.67
C LEU A 50 -4.98 -14.02 1.88
N GLN A 51 -5.20 -14.01 0.57
CA GLN A 51 -4.85 -15.12 -0.29
C GLN A 51 -3.34 -15.32 -0.44
N ILE A 52 -2.57 -14.21 -0.48
CA ILE A 52 -1.10 -14.24 -0.48
C ILE A 52 -0.60 -14.92 0.79
N LEU A 53 -1.06 -14.46 1.95
CA LEU A 53 -0.67 -14.98 3.27
C LEU A 53 -1.23 -16.38 3.59
N SER A 54 -2.08 -16.93 2.74
CA SER A 54 -2.62 -18.30 2.86
C SER A 54 -2.14 -19.22 1.75
N SER A 55 -1.21 -18.76 0.93
CA SER A 55 -0.73 -19.50 -0.25
C SER A 55 0.66 -20.13 -0.01
N ASP A 56 1.10 -20.89 -0.98
CA ASP A 56 2.42 -21.51 -1.06
C ASP A 56 3.51 -20.62 -1.70
N LEU A 57 3.24 -19.32 -1.82
CA LEU A 57 4.22 -18.36 -2.32
C LEU A 57 5.44 -18.32 -1.40
N THR A 58 6.61 -18.20 -2.00
CA THR A 58 7.91 -18.18 -1.30
C THR A 58 8.67 -16.88 -1.48
N ALA A 59 8.21 -15.95 -2.32
CA ALA A 59 8.84 -14.64 -2.52
C ALA A 59 7.81 -13.52 -2.27
N PHE A 60 8.21 -12.55 -1.46
CA PHE A 60 7.35 -11.44 -1.03
C PHE A 60 8.09 -10.11 -1.15
N ALA A 61 7.40 -9.11 -1.69
CA ALA A 61 7.82 -7.73 -1.66
C ALA A 61 6.78 -6.93 -0.84
N LEU A 62 7.20 -6.40 0.29
CA LEU A 62 6.36 -5.59 1.17
C LEU A 62 6.71 -4.11 0.95
N PHE A 63 5.72 -3.30 0.65
CA PHE A 63 5.91 -1.87 0.46
C PHE A 63 5.18 -1.11 1.56
N ASP A 64 5.92 -0.60 2.53
CA ASP A 64 5.46 0.11 3.72
C ASP A 64 4.36 -0.65 4.48
N VAL A 65 4.57 -1.96 4.62
CA VAL A 65 3.64 -2.88 5.31
C VAL A 65 4.27 -3.36 6.61
N TYR A 66 3.54 -3.16 7.68
CA TYR A 66 3.90 -3.57 9.04
C TYR A 66 2.83 -4.54 9.55
N PRO A 67 3.06 -5.86 9.55
CA PRO A 67 2.04 -6.86 9.83
C PRO A 67 1.29 -6.64 11.14
N ASN A 68 1.97 -6.14 12.18
CA ASN A 68 1.36 -5.85 13.47
C ASN A 68 0.29 -4.76 13.42
N PHE A 69 0.34 -3.86 12.43
CA PHE A 69 -0.56 -2.71 12.30
C PHE A 69 -1.51 -2.85 11.10
N ASP A 70 -1.03 -3.50 10.02
CA ASP A 70 -1.72 -3.50 8.74
C ASP A 70 -2.48 -4.80 8.46
N CYS A 71 -2.17 -5.89 9.18
CA CYS A 71 -2.81 -7.18 8.99
C CYS A 71 -3.85 -7.46 10.09
N ILE A 72 -5.03 -7.90 9.70
CA ILE A 72 -6.11 -8.31 10.64
C ILE A 72 -5.64 -9.48 11.50
N ASP A 73 -4.92 -10.44 10.91
CA ASP A 73 -4.29 -11.58 11.59
C ASP A 73 -2.78 -11.44 11.48
N SER A 74 -2.23 -10.57 12.33
CA SER A 74 -0.80 -10.25 12.35
C SER A 74 0.07 -11.45 12.72
N GLU A 75 -0.37 -12.27 13.64
CA GLU A 75 0.37 -13.45 14.11
C GLU A 75 0.55 -14.45 12.95
N ASN A 76 -0.53 -14.76 12.22
CA ASN A 76 -0.47 -15.65 11.09
C ASN A 76 0.34 -15.05 9.93
N ALA A 77 0.23 -13.74 9.70
CA ALA A 77 1.02 -13.04 8.69
C ALA A 77 2.53 -13.15 8.98
N ILE A 78 2.96 -12.84 10.21
CA ILE A 78 4.35 -12.94 10.62
C ILE A 78 4.85 -14.38 10.51
N LYS A 79 4.07 -15.34 11.01
CA LYS A 79 4.41 -16.77 10.92
C LYS A 79 4.58 -17.22 9.47
N HIS A 80 3.72 -16.75 8.55
CA HIS A 80 3.79 -17.09 7.15
C HIS A 80 5.04 -16.51 6.47
N LEU A 81 5.38 -15.26 6.79
CA LEU A 81 6.56 -14.57 6.27
C LEU A 81 7.88 -15.08 6.88
N SER A 82 7.84 -15.68 8.07
CA SER A 82 9.01 -16.24 8.77
C SER A 82 9.34 -17.68 8.40
N ARG A 83 8.69 -18.27 7.40
CA ARG A 83 9.00 -19.64 6.96
C ARG A 83 10.40 -19.73 6.38
N ASP A 84 11.06 -20.86 6.57
CA ASP A 84 12.42 -21.12 6.09
C ASP A 84 12.56 -21.02 4.56
N ASP A 85 11.47 -21.29 3.83
CA ASP A 85 11.42 -21.21 2.38
C ASP A 85 10.95 -19.84 1.85
N ALA A 86 10.64 -18.88 2.73
CA ALA A 86 10.21 -17.54 2.35
C ALA A 86 11.41 -16.61 2.12
N PHE A 87 11.37 -15.86 1.04
CA PHE A 87 12.28 -14.75 0.76
C PHE A 87 11.51 -13.43 0.77
N VAL A 88 11.80 -12.57 1.72
CA VAL A 88 11.06 -11.34 1.96
C VAL A 88 11.96 -10.13 1.75
N VAL A 89 11.56 -9.26 0.83
CA VAL A 89 12.12 -7.90 0.67
C VAL A 89 11.12 -6.91 1.25
N ALA A 90 11.53 -6.16 2.26
CA ALA A 90 10.73 -5.12 2.89
C ALA A 90 11.26 -3.73 2.49
N MET A 91 10.39 -2.89 1.96
CA MET A 91 10.65 -1.48 1.69
C MET A 91 9.89 -0.67 2.74
N ASN A 92 10.57 -0.25 3.80
CA ASN A 92 9.93 0.30 4.99
C ASN A 92 10.44 1.70 5.32
N SER A 93 9.53 2.56 5.79
CA SER A 93 9.84 3.94 6.22
C SER A 93 10.22 4.03 7.71
N PHE A 94 9.93 3.00 8.50
CA PHE A 94 10.26 2.92 9.93
C PHE A 94 10.88 1.57 10.28
N ASP A 95 11.71 1.58 11.31
CA ASP A 95 12.18 0.35 11.93
C ASP A 95 11.04 -0.33 12.72
N ASP A 96 10.85 -1.63 12.50
CA ASP A 96 9.88 -2.44 13.21
C ASP A 96 10.48 -3.80 13.51
N GLU A 97 10.49 -4.18 14.81
CA GLU A 97 11.11 -5.44 15.26
C GLU A 97 10.47 -6.67 14.61
N SER A 98 9.17 -6.63 14.30
CA SER A 98 8.51 -7.75 13.63
C SER A 98 8.99 -7.92 12.20
N VAL A 99 9.20 -6.82 11.47
CA VAL A 99 9.74 -6.84 10.11
C VAL A 99 11.18 -7.33 10.12
N LEU A 100 12.00 -6.86 11.07
CA LEU A 100 13.38 -7.31 11.25
C LEU A 100 13.48 -8.83 11.50
N SER A 101 12.45 -9.43 12.08
CA SER A 101 12.47 -10.86 12.43
C SER A 101 12.32 -11.80 11.23
N PHE A 102 11.71 -11.34 10.11
CA PHE A 102 11.44 -12.19 8.95
C PHE A 102 11.99 -11.66 7.62
N ALA A 103 12.33 -10.37 7.52
CA ALA A 103 12.81 -9.81 6.26
C ALA A 103 14.25 -10.24 5.96
N ASN A 104 14.50 -10.75 4.76
CA ASN A 104 15.84 -11.10 4.28
C ASN A 104 16.58 -9.87 3.77
N VAL A 105 15.86 -8.90 3.21
CA VAL A 105 16.40 -7.63 2.73
C VAL A 105 15.48 -6.50 3.17
N ILE A 106 16.06 -5.44 3.71
CA ILE A 106 15.33 -4.21 4.06
C ILE A 106 15.91 -3.06 3.24
N LEU A 107 15.04 -2.40 2.49
CA LEU A 107 15.36 -1.20 1.71
C LEU A 107 14.67 0.00 2.37
N PRO A 108 15.42 0.94 2.97
CA PRO A 108 14.80 2.07 3.64
C PRO A 108 14.16 3.00 2.62
N ILE A 109 12.88 3.30 2.80
CA ILE A 109 12.15 4.29 2.01
C ILE A 109 11.86 5.54 2.83
N ALA A 110 11.69 6.66 2.14
CA ALA A 110 11.37 7.95 2.76
C ALA A 110 9.95 7.91 3.35
N SER A 111 9.81 8.47 4.54
CA SER A 111 8.50 8.61 5.19
C SER A 111 7.60 9.61 4.46
N PHE A 112 6.33 9.66 4.84
CA PHE A 112 5.32 10.54 4.24
C PHE A 112 5.77 12.01 4.15
N TYR A 113 6.41 12.56 5.19
CA TYR A 113 6.87 13.95 5.22
C TYR A 113 8.13 14.21 4.39
N GLU A 114 8.84 13.18 3.99
CA GLU A 114 10.11 13.21 3.27
C GLU A 114 9.95 12.95 1.77
N THR A 115 8.73 12.68 1.31
CA THR A 115 8.41 12.39 -0.09
C THR A 115 7.31 13.32 -0.60
N SER A 116 7.28 13.54 -1.92
CA SER A 116 6.17 14.21 -2.60
C SER A 116 5.20 13.14 -3.13
N GLY A 117 3.94 13.50 -3.27
CA GLY A 117 2.93 12.59 -3.77
C GLY A 117 1.59 13.26 -4.01
N THR A 118 0.57 12.45 -4.27
CA THR A 118 -0.80 12.89 -4.47
C THR A 118 -1.74 11.98 -3.69
N HIS A 119 -2.65 12.57 -2.93
CA HIS A 119 -3.74 11.88 -2.26
C HIS A 119 -5.07 12.25 -2.89
N ILE A 120 -6.00 11.32 -2.88
CA ILE A 120 -7.38 11.56 -3.31
C ILE A 120 -8.27 11.46 -2.08
N ASN A 121 -8.99 12.55 -1.80
CA ASN A 121 -9.89 12.62 -0.65
C ASN A 121 -11.22 11.92 -0.91
N VAL A 122 -12.09 11.91 0.11
CA VAL A 122 -13.43 11.26 0.03
C VAL A 122 -14.35 11.90 -1.02
N ASP A 123 -14.11 13.15 -1.41
CA ASP A 123 -14.83 13.85 -2.47
C ASP A 123 -14.24 13.58 -3.86
N ASN A 124 -13.29 12.64 -3.96
CA ASN A 124 -12.58 12.28 -5.18
C ASN A 124 -11.74 13.42 -5.78
N ILE A 125 -11.26 14.33 -4.94
CA ILE A 125 -10.40 15.44 -5.34
C ILE A 125 -8.95 15.05 -5.11
N ALA A 126 -8.14 15.11 -6.17
CA ALA A 126 -6.70 14.89 -6.10
C ALA A 126 -6.00 16.11 -5.50
N GLN A 127 -5.16 15.87 -4.50
CA GLN A 127 -4.40 16.90 -3.79
C GLN A 127 -2.94 16.50 -3.75
N SER A 128 -2.12 17.21 -4.51
CA SER A 128 -0.68 16.98 -4.53
C SER A 128 0.01 17.71 -3.37
N TYR A 129 1.06 17.12 -2.85
CA TYR A 129 1.88 17.69 -1.78
C TYR A 129 3.37 17.51 -2.10
N SER A 130 4.19 18.37 -1.53
CA SER A 130 5.64 18.31 -1.64
C SER A 130 6.26 17.84 -0.33
N ALA A 131 7.44 17.21 -0.43
CA ALA A 131 8.22 16.86 0.76
C ALA A 131 8.46 18.11 1.63
N SER A 132 8.21 17.99 2.92
CA SER A 132 8.41 19.05 3.91
C SER A 132 9.84 19.07 4.46
N VAL A 133 10.50 17.92 4.44
CA VAL A 133 11.87 17.73 4.93
C VAL A 133 12.64 16.80 3.98
N LYS A 134 13.95 16.80 4.08
CA LYS A 134 14.80 15.86 3.33
C LYS A 134 14.71 14.48 3.97
N SER A 135 14.82 13.45 3.14
CA SER A 135 14.89 12.06 3.59
C SER A 135 16.06 11.85 4.56
N ALA A 136 15.80 11.12 5.63
CA ALA A 136 16.80 10.77 6.64
C ALA A 136 17.77 9.70 6.12
N GLY A 137 19.04 9.82 6.47
CA GLY A 137 20.06 8.82 6.16
C GLY A 137 20.14 8.48 4.67
N GLU A 138 20.07 7.21 4.37
CA GLU A 138 20.12 6.67 3.00
C GLU A 138 18.74 6.42 2.39
N SER A 139 17.65 6.69 3.13
CA SER A 139 16.30 6.48 2.62
C SER A 139 16.00 7.30 1.35
N LYS A 140 15.21 6.73 0.47
CA LYS A 140 14.80 7.35 -0.80
C LYS A 140 13.28 7.27 -0.94
N PRO A 141 12.65 8.21 -1.65
CA PRO A 141 11.24 8.06 -2.02
C PRO A 141 10.97 6.67 -2.57
N GLY A 142 9.91 6.01 -2.07
CA GLY A 142 9.62 4.61 -2.42
C GLY A 142 9.50 4.37 -3.91
N TRP A 143 8.92 5.32 -4.68
CA TRP A 143 8.84 5.21 -6.13
C TRP A 143 10.22 5.16 -6.81
N LYS A 144 11.25 5.82 -6.25
CA LYS A 144 12.63 5.74 -6.77
C LYS A 144 13.26 4.38 -6.53
N VAL A 145 12.95 3.76 -5.39
CA VAL A 145 13.40 2.39 -5.08
C VAL A 145 12.77 1.41 -6.06
N ILE A 146 11.47 1.53 -6.30
CA ILE A 146 10.74 0.70 -7.30
C ILE A 146 11.30 0.92 -8.71
N LYS A 147 11.58 2.18 -9.09
CA LYS A 147 12.18 2.49 -10.40
C LYS A 147 13.52 1.78 -10.58
N VAL A 148 14.41 1.87 -9.60
CA VAL A 148 15.73 1.19 -9.68
C VAL A 148 15.56 -0.32 -9.79
N LEU A 149 14.61 -0.90 -9.05
CA LEU A 149 14.29 -2.33 -9.15
C LEU A 149 13.78 -2.68 -10.55
N ALA A 150 12.90 -1.86 -11.11
CA ALA A 150 12.37 -2.04 -12.46
C ALA A 150 13.49 -1.96 -13.52
N ASP A 151 14.40 -0.99 -13.39
CA ASP A 151 15.58 -0.85 -14.26
C ASP A 151 16.47 -2.10 -14.22
N LEU A 152 16.73 -2.64 -13.02
CA LEU A 152 17.52 -3.86 -12.83
C LEU A 152 16.84 -5.11 -13.43
N LEU A 153 15.52 -5.14 -13.45
CA LEU A 153 14.71 -6.21 -14.03
C LEU A 153 14.42 -5.99 -15.53
N ASN A 154 14.93 -4.91 -16.13
CA ASN A 154 14.69 -4.52 -17.52
C ASN A 154 13.19 -4.34 -17.84
N LEU A 155 12.41 -3.84 -16.89
CA LEU A 155 11.00 -3.53 -17.11
C LEU A 155 10.86 -2.19 -17.83
N GLN A 156 9.88 -2.09 -18.73
CA GLN A 156 9.56 -0.86 -19.48
C GLN A 156 8.51 -0.04 -18.74
N GLY A 157 8.45 1.27 -19.00
CA GLY A 157 7.43 2.15 -18.42
C GLY A 157 7.79 2.77 -17.08
N PHE A 158 9.09 2.76 -16.69
CA PHE A 158 9.58 3.32 -15.42
C PHE A 158 10.55 4.49 -15.62
N ASP A 159 10.46 5.20 -16.73
CA ASP A 159 11.40 6.28 -17.10
C ASP A 159 11.15 7.62 -16.38
N PHE A 160 10.41 7.61 -15.27
CA PHE A 160 10.09 8.79 -14.49
C PHE A 160 11.32 9.41 -13.82
N THR A 161 11.39 10.72 -13.80
CA THR A 161 12.39 11.51 -13.10
C THR A 161 11.83 12.29 -11.92
N ASP A 162 10.50 12.46 -11.90
CA ASP A 162 9.75 13.19 -10.88
C ASP A 162 8.42 12.49 -10.55
N SER A 163 7.93 12.68 -9.32
CA SER A 163 6.66 12.09 -8.88
C SER A 163 5.43 12.67 -9.58
N SER A 164 5.52 13.89 -10.12
CA SER A 164 4.42 14.47 -10.90
C SER A 164 4.17 13.70 -12.19
N GLN A 165 5.22 13.20 -12.84
CA GLN A 165 5.09 12.38 -14.05
C GLN A 165 4.32 11.08 -13.80
N ILE A 166 4.48 10.51 -12.59
CA ILE A 166 3.72 9.30 -12.19
C ILE A 166 2.25 9.63 -11.96
N ALA A 167 1.95 10.85 -11.48
CA ALA A 167 0.58 11.28 -11.21
C ALA A 167 -0.19 11.64 -12.49
N ASP A 168 0.51 11.95 -13.58
CA ASP A 168 -0.06 12.34 -14.88
C ASP A 168 -0.41 11.13 -15.76
N GLU A 169 0.05 9.91 -15.41
CA GLU A 169 -0.32 8.64 -16.06
C GLU A 169 -1.63 8.05 -15.49
#